data_ac8c4f58d90e227756a43eccd0945bed
#
_entry.id   ac8c4f58d90e227756a43eccd0945bed
#
_cell.length_a   1.000
_cell.length_b   1.000
_cell.length_c   1.000
_cell.angle_alpha   90.00
_cell.angle_beta   90.00
_cell.angle_gamma   90.00
#
_symmetry.space_group_name_H-M   'P 1'
#
loop_
_entity.id
_entity.type
_entity.pdbx_description
1 polymer ?
#
loop_
_entity_poly.entity_id
_entity_poly.type
_entity_poly.pdbx_seq_one_letter_code
_entity_poly.pdbx_strand_id
1 'polypeptide(L)'
;MIKYKKRLSLLFVASAMLLAACGNDGDSAGDGDTAILRVANGADPVTFDIQATNDQATTRIAKQIYETLIFQTADLELVPGLATEWEEVEDNLYEFKLREDVTFHNGEPFTAEDVEFTLRRAVDSPTIGHIVGSIDPDTIEVMDTHTIRVGTSDTFGPFLTHLAHPAVAILNKKAVEDAGEDYGTLSAVGTGPFEFEEWISGSSVTANRYEEYWGDAPEISRIEFNTVADPSVRLIELESGSVDIAYDISPSDMPAVQDNDDLTLFNTPNLGAEYLGLSLYNDTPLRDVKVRQAVAHAIDVAAIIDTVYMGVGDRMSGPINELVFGYNDELDPIDYDLDVAKDLLTEAGYEGGGFSLSLYVGDNSQERIRVSQVVSEALSQIGIDVEVVQMEWGAYLDAAAVGEPDMFLLGWTTVTTDADYGLYPLFHSNSFGEAGNRTFYENDRVDELLDLGRYTTEQSEREGYYKEVQEILHEELPWVFLQTRENVTGISNRVKGFEHHPMGSYDLSTVTIDAE
;
A
#
# COMPACT_ATOMS: atom_id res chain seq x y z
N MET A 1 18.25 47.84 -51.23
CA MET A 1 17.89 47.57 -52.62
C MET A 1 17.37 46.15 -52.65
N ILE A 2 16.20 45.75 -52.96
CA ILE A 2 15.13 46.08 -53.86
C ILE A 2 13.83 45.67 -53.22
N LYS A 3 12.82 46.55 -53.32
CA LYS A 3 11.42 46.35 -52.97
C LYS A 3 10.72 45.48 -54.02
N TYR A 4 9.74 44.67 -53.64
CA TYR A 4 8.47 44.63 -54.41
C TYR A 4 7.25 44.32 -53.54
N LYS A 5 6.24 45.15 -53.76
CA LYS A 5 4.91 45.20 -53.14
C LYS A 5 3.88 44.50 -54.03
N LYS A 6 2.72 44.18 -53.38
CA LYS A 6 1.30 44.12 -53.92
C LYS A 6 0.90 42.73 -54.48
N ARG A 7 -0.33 42.21 -54.26
CA ARG A 7 -1.66 42.82 -54.07
C ARG A 7 -2.65 41.81 -53.46
N LEU A 8 -3.44 42.26 -52.63
CA LEU A 8 -4.85 42.09 -52.24
C LEU A 8 -5.76 41.51 -53.37
N SER A 9 -6.64 40.53 -53.01
CA SER A 9 -7.96 40.38 -53.59
C SER A 9 -8.87 39.59 -52.64
N LEU A 10 -9.88 40.28 -52.06
CA LEU A 10 -11.09 39.78 -51.46
C LEU A 10 -11.94 39.05 -52.50
N LEU A 11 -12.59 37.96 -52.14
CA LEU A 11 -13.88 37.56 -52.75
C LEU A 11 -14.78 36.99 -51.65
N PHE A 12 -15.79 37.80 -51.31
CA PHE A 12 -17.00 37.41 -50.61
C PHE A 12 -17.92 36.69 -51.59
N VAL A 13 -18.42 35.51 -51.24
CA VAL A 13 -19.66 34.98 -51.81
C VAL A 13 -20.52 34.45 -50.68
N ALA A 14 -21.60 35.16 -50.41
CA ALA A 14 -22.74 34.71 -49.64
C ALA A 14 -23.66 33.86 -50.52
N SER A 15 -24.15 32.75 -50.01
CA SER A 15 -25.37 32.14 -50.56
C SER A 15 -26.18 31.47 -49.46
N ALA A 16 -27.44 31.80 -49.50
CA ALA A 16 -28.47 31.65 -48.51
C ALA A 16 -29.07 30.24 -48.43
N MET A 17 -29.63 29.99 -47.26
CA MET A 17 -30.70 29.07 -46.82
C MET A 17 -31.45 28.27 -47.89
N LEU A 18 -31.62 26.98 -47.57
CA LEU A 18 -32.84 26.22 -47.83
C LEU A 18 -33.14 25.32 -46.63
N LEU A 19 -34.17 25.71 -45.85
CA LEU A 19 -34.87 24.84 -44.93
C LEU A 19 -35.63 23.79 -45.74
N ALA A 20 -35.41 22.53 -45.42
CA ALA A 20 -36.35 21.46 -45.71
C ALA A 20 -36.52 20.64 -44.43
N ALA A 21 -37.66 20.87 -43.78
CA ALA A 21 -38.17 19.99 -42.73
C ALA A 21 -38.70 18.73 -43.40
N CYS A 22 -38.19 17.58 -42.99
CA CYS A 22 -38.90 16.30 -43.05
C CYS A 22 -38.64 15.59 -41.73
N GLY A 23 -39.69 15.46 -40.94
CA GLY A 23 -39.69 14.59 -39.78
C GLY A 23 -39.48 13.13 -40.22
N ASN A 24 -38.68 12.45 -39.48
CA ASN A 24 -38.71 11.00 -39.47
C ASN A 24 -38.51 10.60 -37.99
N ASP A 25 -39.58 10.05 -37.42
CA ASP A 25 -39.49 9.30 -36.18
C ASP A 25 -38.58 8.11 -36.45
N GLY A 26 -37.33 8.22 -36.01
CA GLY A 26 -36.38 7.15 -35.95
C GLY A 26 -35.97 7.01 -34.50
N ASP A 27 -36.23 5.86 -33.93
CA ASP A 27 -35.75 5.44 -32.64
C ASP A 27 -34.34 5.97 -32.39
N SER A 28 -34.24 6.88 -31.45
CA SER A 28 -32.98 7.12 -30.76
C SER A 28 -32.74 5.85 -29.95
N ALA A 29 -31.98 4.92 -30.51
CA ALA A 29 -31.19 4.03 -29.70
C ALA A 29 -30.36 4.97 -28.79
N GLY A 30 -30.64 4.97 -27.52
CA GLY A 30 -29.90 5.73 -26.54
C GLY A 30 -28.42 5.45 -26.76
N ASP A 31 -27.66 6.50 -26.95
CA ASP A 31 -26.22 6.52 -26.71
C ASP A 31 -26.11 6.05 -25.25
N GLY A 32 -25.73 4.79 -25.04
CA GLY A 32 -25.59 4.23 -23.71
C GLY A 32 -24.61 5.14 -22.99
N ASP A 33 -25.11 5.74 -21.93
CA ASP A 33 -24.41 6.73 -21.10
C ASP A 33 -23.01 6.19 -20.80
N THR A 34 -21.98 6.73 -21.46
CA THR A 34 -20.60 6.33 -21.26
C THR A 34 -20.11 7.00 -19.97
N ALA A 35 -20.49 6.42 -18.82
CA ALA A 35 -20.03 6.89 -17.53
C ALA A 35 -18.51 6.68 -17.43
N ILE A 36 -17.76 7.77 -17.43
CA ILE A 36 -16.29 7.77 -17.28
C ILE A 36 -15.96 8.23 -15.87
N LEU A 37 -15.26 7.39 -15.13
CA LEU A 37 -14.69 7.74 -13.82
C LEU A 37 -13.26 8.27 -14.01
N ARG A 38 -12.98 9.47 -13.53
CA ARG A 38 -11.66 10.09 -13.57
C ARG A 38 -11.04 10.10 -12.18
N VAL A 39 -9.86 9.53 -12.08
CA VAL A 39 -9.15 9.35 -10.80
C VAL A 39 -7.79 10.01 -10.88
N ALA A 40 -7.47 10.91 -9.96
CA ALA A 40 -6.12 11.45 -9.80
C ALA A 40 -5.28 10.54 -8.89
N ASN A 41 -4.23 9.94 -9.45
CA ASN A 41 -3.26 9.10 -8.74
C ASN A 41 -1.94 9.87 -8.55
N GLY A 42 -1.31 9.73 -7.38
CA GLY A 42 -0.14 10.52 -6.98
C GLY A 42 1.15 10.19 -7.73
N ALA A 43 1.22 9.04 -8.40
CA ALA A 43 2.37 8.62 -9.19
C ALA A 43 1.94 7.82 -10.41
N ASP A 44 2.83 7.78 -11.42
CA ASP A 44 2.70 6.90 -12.57
C ASP A 44 2.94 5.45 -12.14
N PRO A 45 2.24 4.45 -12.69
CA PRO A 45 2.57 3.05 -12.42
C PRO A 45 3.98 2.71 -12.92
N VAL A 46 4.62 1.74 -12.26
CA VAL A 46 5.94 1.26 -12.66
C VAL A 46 5.83 0.25 -13.81
N THR A 47 4.92 -0.70 -13.67
CA THR A 47 4.62 -1.75 -14.66
C THR A 47 3.33 -2.45 -14.27
N PHE A 48 2.59 -2.99 -15.25
CA PHE A 48 1.45 -3.89 -14.99
C PHE A 48 1.86 -5.37 -14.94
N ASP A 49 3.15 -5.69 -15.00
CA ASP A 49 3.66 -6.97 -14.50
C ASP A 49 3.70 -6.92 -12.97
N ILE A 50 2.59 -7.31 -12.35
CA ILE A 50 2.40 -7.19 -10.90
C ILE A 50 3.40 -7.99 -10.04
N GLN A 51 4.14 -8.91 -10.65
CA GLN A 51 5.21 -9.67 -9.98
C GLN A 51 6.59 -8.99 -10.08
N ALA A 52 6.69 -7.90 -10.84
CA ALA A 52 7.92 -7.12 -11.01
C ALA A 52 7.89 -5.80 -10.20
N THR A 53 6.80 -5.51 -9.48
CA THR A 53 6.64 -4.30 -8.68
C THR A 53 5.85 -4.57 -7.41
N ASN A 54 6.00 -3.69 -6.42
CA ASN A 54 5.22 -3.70 -5.17
C ASN A 54 4.94 -2.26 -4.72
N ASP A 55 4.58 -1.38 -5.65
CA ASP A 55 4.20 0.00 -5.34
C ASP A 55 2.68 0.20 -5.31
N GLN A 56 2.23 1.12 -4.46
CA GLN A 56 0.81 1.36 -4.24
C GLN A 56 0.12 2.00 -5.44
N ALA A 57 0.80 2.90 -6.17
CA ALA A 57 0.21 3.58 -7.32
C ALA A 57 -0.15 2.60 -8.44
N THR A 58 0.75 1.64 -8.71
CA THR A 58 0.48 0.52 -9.63
C THR A 58 -0.64 -0.37 -9.10
N THR A 59 -0.58 -0.76 -7.83
CA THR A 59 -1.54 -1.71 -7.22
C THR A 59 -2.98 -1.17 -7.28
N ARG A 60 -3.21 0.13 -7.08
CA ARG A 60 -4.53 0.76 -7.20
C ARG A 60 -5.18 0.56 -8.57
N ILE A 61 -4.38 0.65 -9.62
CA ILE A 61 -4.84 0.46 -11.01
C ILE A 61 -4.94 -1.02 -11.33
N ALA A 62 -3.92 -1.81 -10.98
CA ALA A 62 -3.85 -3.24 -11.22
C ALA A 62 -5.02 -4.02 -10.58
N LYS A 63 -5.52 -3.56 -9.43
CA LYS A 63 -6.70 -4.11 -8.75
C LYS A 63 -7.96 -4.13 -9.62
N GLN A 64 -8.07 -3.25 -10.62
CA GLN A 64 -9.20 -3.22 -11.54
C GLN A 64 -9.07 -4.24 -12.67
N ILE A 65 -7.83 -4.69 -12.93
CA ILE A 65 -7.45 -5.53 -14.06
C ILE A 65 -7.28 -7.00 -13.64
N TYR A 66 -6.70 -7.23 -12.45
CA TYR A 66 -6.30 -8.55 -11.98
C TYR A 66 -7.03 -8.96 -10.71
N GLU A 67 -7.22 -10.25 -10.54
CA GLU A 67 -7.87 -10.83 -9.37
C GLU A 67 -7.04 -11.96 -8.76
N THR A 68 -7.20 -12.15 -7.45
CA THR A 68 -6.53 -13.19 -6.65
C THR A 68 -7.40 -14.42 -6.48
N LEU A 69 -6.83 -15.54 -6.03
CA LEU A 69 -7.60 -16.75 -5.65
C LEU A 69 -8.55 -16.46 -4.50
N ILE A 70 -8.11 -15.68 -3.54
CA ILE A 70 -8.83 -15.29 -2.33
C ILE A 70 -8.93 -13.77 -2.32
N PHE A 71 -10.11 -13.23 -2.12
CA PHE A 71 -10.30 -11.81 -1.93
C PHE A 71 -10.21 -11.44 -0.45
N GLN A 72 -9.88 -10.20 -0.18
CA GLN A 72 -9.98 -9.62 1.14
C GLN A 72 -10.96 -8.45 1.10
N THR A 73 -11.93 -8.47 2.00
CA THR A 73 -12.94 -7.40 2.13
C THR A 73 -12.36 -6.14 2.80
N ALA A 74 -13.11 -5.05 2.81
CA ALA A 74 -12.73 -3.83 3.55
C ALA A 74 -12.60 -4.08 5.08
N ASP A 75 -13.32 -5.08 5.60
CA ASP A 75 -13.21 -5.54 7.00
C ASP A 75 -12.08 -6.58 7.18
N LEU A 76 -11.26 -6.76 6.15
CA LEU A 76 -10.09 -7.66 6.11
C LEU A 76 -10.43 -9.16 6.25
N GLU A 77 -11.68 -9.54 6.03
CA GLU A 77 -12.10 -10.95 5.99
C GLU A 77 -11.70 -11.59 4.65
N LEU A 78 -11.24 -12.86 4.72
CA LEU A 78 -10.95 -13.64 3.52
C LEU A 78 -12.24 -14.25 2.95
N VAL A 79 -12.49 -13.99 1.67
CA VAL A 79 -13.68 -14.48 0.96
C VAL A 79 -13.29 -15.10 -0.37
N PRO A 80 -14.15 -15.98 -0.97
CA PRO A 80 -13.91 -16.54 -2.30
C PRO A 80 -13.68 -15.47 -3.37
N GLY A 81 -12.56 -15.61 -4.10
CA GLY A 81 -12.22 -14.86 -5.31
C GLY A 81 -12.32 -15.76 -6.54
N LEU A 82 -11.20 -15.99 -7.23
CA LEU A 82 -11.10 -16.95 -8.34
C LEU A 82 -11.14 -18.40 -7.85
N ALA A 83 -10.84 -18.68 -6.57
CA ALA A 83 -11.17 -19.94 -5.92
C ALA A 83 -12.53 -19.81 -5.23
N THR A 84 -13.42 -20.80 -5.44
CA THR A 84 -14.75 -20.86 -4.82
C THR A 84 -14.71 -21.44 -3.42
N GLU A 85 -13.77 -22.33 -3.15
CA GLU A 85 -13.52 -22.98 -1.86
C GLU A 85 -12.08 -23.49 -1.79
N TRP A 86 -11.60 -23.67 -0.57
CA TRP A 86 -10.29 -24.29 -0.29
C TRP A 86 -10.35 -25.07 1.00
N GLU A 87 -9.52 -26.12 1.08
CA GLU A 87 -9.36 -26.92 2.29
C GLU A 87 -7.92 -27.42 2.42
N GLU A 88 -7.45 -27.57 3.65
CA GLU A 88 -6.20 -28.26 3.95
C GLU A 88 -6.45 -29.76 3.88
N VAL A 89 -5.91 -30.43 2.85
CA VAL A 89 -6.15 -31.87 2.58
C VAL A 89 -5.13 -32.78 3.24
N GLU A 90 -3.93 -32.27 3.49
CA GLU A 90 -2.84 -32.87 4.26
C GLU A 90 -2.10 -31.74 4.99
N ASP A 91 -1.29 -32.06 5.98
CA ASP A 91 -0.48 -31.06 6.68
C ASP A 91 0.30 -30.21 5.66
N ASN A 92 0.10 -28.89 5.71
CA ASN A 92 0.75 -27.92 4.82
C ASN A 92 0.38 -28.04 3.32
N LEU A 93 -0.68 -28.76 2.97
CA LEU A 93 -1.13 -28.92 1.59
C LEU A 93 -2.61 -28.53 1.45
N TYR A 94 -2.87 -27.47 0.69
CA TYR A 94 -4.20 -26.96 0.42
C TYR A 94 -4.68 -27.35 -0.96
N GLU A 95 -5.96 -27.71 -1.09
CA GLU A 95 -6.65 -27.90 -2.36
C GLU A 95 -7.60 -26.74 -2.61
N PHE A 96 -7.50 -26.13 -3.79
CA PHE A 96 -8.35 -25.02 -4.22
C PHE A 96 -9.26 -25.48 -5.36
N LYS A 97 -10.57 -25.20 -5.23
CA LYS A 97 -11.56 -25.35 -6.31
C LYS A 97 -11.72 -24.01 -7.01
N LEU A 98 -11.48 -23.98 -8.30
CA LEU A 98 -11.47 -22.77 -9.11
C LEU A 98 -12.84 -22.54 -9.77
N ARG A 99 -13.15 -21.29 -10.08
CA ARG A 99 -14.32 -20.93 -10.88
C ARG A 99 -14.21 -21.54 -12.29
N GLU A 100 -15.36 -21.97 -12.84
CA GLU A 100 -15.45 -22.54 -14.19
C GLU A 100 -16.00 -21.53 -15.23
N ASP A 101 -16.52 -20.39 -14.76
CA ASP A 101 -17.24 -19.37 -15.54
C ASP A 101 -16.39 -18.10 -15.79
N VAL A 102 -15.08 -18.17 -15.60
CA VAL A 102 -14.16 -17.04 -15.74
C VAL A 102 -13.38 -17.11 -17.04
N THR A 103 -13.32 -15.98 -17.74
CA THR A 103 -12.43 -15.75 -18.89
C THR A 103 -11.50 -14.57 -18.63
N PHE A 104 -10.30 -14.63 -19.19
CA PHE A 104 -9.40 -13.50 -19.22
C PHE A 104 -9.83 -12.48 -20.28
N HIS A 105 -9.35 -11.25 -20.19
CA HIS A 105 -9.64 -10.16 -21.13
C HIS A 105 -9.33 -10.49 -22.59
N ASN A 106 -8.44 -11.44 -22.86
CA ASN A 106 -8.14 -11.94 -24.22
C ASN A 106 -9.08 -13.07 -24.69
N GLY A 107 -10.10 -13.42 -23.89
CA GLY A 107 -11.08 -14.48 -24.19
C GLY A 107 -10.60 -15.90 -23.91
N GLU A 108 -9.39 -16.10 -23.40
CA GLU A 108 -8.92 -17.43 -22.96
C GLU A 108 -9.58 -17.82 -21.63
N PRO A 109 -9.95 -19.09 -21.41
CA PRO A 109 -10.54 -19.53 -20.15
C PRO A 109 -9.51 -19.51 -19.02
N PHE A 110 -9.95 -19.17 -17.81
CA PHE A 110 -9.15 -19.30 -16.59
C PHE A 110 -9.07 -20.78 -16.17
N THR A 111 -7.87 -21.24 -15.87
CA THR A 111 -7.59 -22.64 -15.50
C THR A 111 -6.56 -22.79 -14.39
N ALA A 112 -6.46 -24.00 -13.84
CA ALA A 112 -5.42 -24.36 -12.86
C ALA A 112 -3.99 -24.24 -13.42
N GLU A 113 -3.77 -24.30 -14.73
CA GLU A 113 -2.46 -24.08 -15.35
C GLU A 113 -2.00 -22.62 -15.23
N ASP A 114 -2.93 -21.63 -15.25
CA ASP A 114 -2.63 -20.23 -15.04
C ASP A 114 -2.23 -19.97 -13.58
N VAL A 115 -2.89 -20.65 -12.64
CA VAL A 115 -2.54 -20.59 -11.22
C VAL A 115 -1.17 -21.19 -10.96
N GLU A 116 -0.89 -22.39 -11.48
CA GLU A 116 0.43 -23.03 -11.40
C GLU A 116 1.52 -22.10 -11.96
N PHE A 117 1.32 -21.56 -13.16
CA PHE A 117 2.25 -20.63 -13.79
C PHE A 117 2.51 -19.40 -12.92
N THR A 118 1.44 -18.79 -12.41
CA THR A 118 1.51 -17.57 -11.59
C THR A 118 2.30 -17.81 -10.31
N LEU A 119 1.98 -18.87 -9.56
CA LEU A 119 2.62 -19.16 -8.27
C LEU A 119 4.10 -19.54 -8.43
N ARG A 120 4.44 -20.37 -9.42
CA ARG A 120 5.85 -20.71 -9.70
C ARG A 120 6.65 -19.48 -10.08
N ARG A 121 6.10 -18.60 -10.93
CA ARG A 121 6.74 -17.35 -11.32
C ARG A 121 6.90 -16.38 -10.15
N ALA A 122 5.90 -16.32 -9.26
CA ALA A 122 5.93 -15.48 -8.06
C ALA A 122 7.03 -15.90 -7.08
N VAL A 123 7.20 -17.20 -6.82
CA VAL A 123 8.26 -17.74 -5.94
C VAL A 123 9.65 -17.35 -6.45
N ASP A 124 9.87 -17.36 -7.75
CA ASP A 124 11.14 -17.01 -8.39
C ASP A 124 11.33 -15.47 -8.54
N SER A 125 10.33 -14.66 -8.21
CA SER A 125 10.43 -13.20 -8.37
C SER A 125 11.35 -12.57 -7.33
N PRO A 126 12.34 -11.77 -7.73
CA PRO A 126 13.19 -11.04 -6.80
C PRO A 126 12.44 -9.93 -6.03
N THR A 127 11.29 -9.48 -6.56
CA THR A 127 10.51 -8.38 -6.00
C THR A 127 9.47 -8.86 -5.00
N ILE A 128 8.71 -9.91 -5.34
CA ILE A 128 7.57 -10.38 -4.54
C ILE A 128 7.76 -11.78 -3.95
N GLY A 129 8.87 -12.47 -4.26
CA GLY A 129 9.14 -13.82 -3.78
C GLY A 129 9.09 -13.94 -2.26
N HIS A 130 9.42 -12.88 -1.52
CA HIS A 130 9.29 -12.85 -0.06
C HIS A 130 7.83 -12.95 0.44
N ILE A 131 6.83 -12.56 -0.37
CA ILE A 131 5.41 -12.68 -0.04
C ILE A 131 4.96 -14.15 -0.13
N VAL A 132 5.45 -14.88 -1.12
CA VAL A 132 5.06 -16.28 -1.40
C VAL A 132 6.16 -17.29 -1.09
N GLY A 133 7.23 -16.88 -0.41
CA GLY A 133 8.41 -17.71 -0.17
C GLY A 133 8.17 -18.94 0.73
N SER A 134 7.01 -19.03 1.38
CA SER A 134 6.58 -20.24 2.08
C SER A 134 6.10 -21.35 1.14
N ILE A 135 5.69 -21.03 -0.10
CA ILE A 135 5.22 -22.02 -1.06
C ILE A 135 6.38 -22.93 -1.47
N ASP A 136 6.16 -24.25 -1.36
CA ASP A 136 7.05 -25.24 -1.95
C ASP A 136 6.63 -25.49 -3.40
N PRO A 137 7.43 -25.04 -4.39
CA PRO A 137 7.08 -25.24 -5.80
C PRO A 137 6.87 -26.71 -6.19
N ASP A 138 7.52 -27.65 -5.49
CA ASP A 138 7.41 -29.08 -5.79
C ASP A 138 6.03 -29.65 -5.39
N THR A 139 5.26 -28.94 -4.56
CA THR A 139 3.91 -29.33 -4.13
C THR A 139 2.80 -28.79 -5.04
N ILE A 140 3.09 -27.86 -5.96
CA ILE A 140 2.11 -27.30 -6.86
C ILE A 140 1.72 -28.37 -7.88
N GLU A 141 0.48 -28.88 -7.79
CA GLU A 141 -0.05 -29.95 -8.61
C GLU A 141 -1.42 -29.62 -9.21
N VAL A 142 -1.49 -29.56 -10.53
CA VAL A 142 -2.76 -29.43 -11.26
C VAL A 142 -3.47 -30.78 -11.24
N MET A 143 -4.57 -30.88 -10.49
CA MET A 143 -5.36 -32.10 -10.35
C MET A 143 -6.30 -32.30 -11.53
N ASP A 144 -6.92 -31.22 -11.98
CA ASP A 144 -7.75 -31.12 -13.19
C ASP A 144 -7.82 -29.64 -13.63
N THR A 145 -8.66 -29.33 -14.63
CA THR A 145 -8.76 -27.97 -15.20
C THR A 145 -9.09 -26.88 -14.14
N HIS A 146 -9.87 -27.23 -13.10
CA HIS A 146 -10.37 -26.29 -12.10
C HIS A 146 -10.09 -26.74 -10.67
N THR A 147 -9.07 -27.59 -10.49
CA THR A 147 -8.60 -28.01 -9.16
C THR A 147 -7.09 -27.99 -9.11
N ILE A 148 -6.53 -27.32 -8.13
CA ILE A 148 -5.09 -27.23 -7.90
C ILE A 148 -4.76 -27.48 -6.45
N ARG A 149 -3.61 -28.13 -6.19
CA ARG A 149 -3.01 -28.23 -4.86
C ARG A 149 -1.78 -27.36 -4.77
N VAL A 150 -1.63 -26.73 -3.62
CA VAL A 150 -0.48 -25.87 -3.30
C VAL A 150 -0.10 -26.10 -1.85
N GLY A 151 1.14 -26.46 -1.62
CA GLY A 151 1.66 -26.66 -0.28
C GLY A 151 2.74 -25.67 0.10
N THR A 152 3.07 -25.66 1.39
CA THR A 152 4.16 -24.85 1.95
C THR A 152 5.30 -25.76 2.41
N SER A 153 6.53 -25.25 2.39
CA SER A 153 7.74 -26.01 2.79
C SER A 153 7.69 -26.46 4.25
N ASP A 154 7.10 -25.62 5.09
CA ASP A 154 6.83 -25.87 6.51
C ASP A 154 5.41 -25.37 6.82
N THR A 155 4.87 -25.68 8.00
CA THR A 155 3.62 -25.09 8.47
C THR A 155 3.75 -23.56 8.41
N PHE A 156 2.77 -22.89 7.76
CA PHE A 156 2.80 -21.45 7.62
C PHE A 156 1.41 -20.87 7.87
N GLY A 157 1.16 -20.40 9.10
CA GLY A 157 -0.14 -19.90 9.54
C GLY A 157 -0.75 -18.79 8.67
N PRO A 158 0.03 -17.78 8.19
CA PRO A 158 -0.49 -16.70 7.36
C PRO A 158 -0.67 -17.04 5.87
N PHE A 159 -0.60 -18.31 5.45
CA PHE A 159 -0.60 -18.72 4.04
C PHE A 159 -1.74 -18.13 3.21
N LEU A 160 -2.98 -18.22 3.71
CA LEU A 160 -4.16 -17.77 2.96
C LEU A 160 -4.20 -16.23 2.82
N THR A 161 -3.75 -15.48 3.81
CA THR A 161 -3.67 -14.01 3.73
C THR A 161 -2.62 -13.55 2.72
N HIS A 162 -1.52 -14.31 2.58
CA HIS A 162 -0.51 -14.07 1.56
C HIS A 162 -1.04 -14.33 0.15
N LEU A 163 -1.91 -15.33 -0.05
CA LEU A 163 -2.57 -15.59 -1.35
C LEU A 163 -3.63 -14.53 -1.72
N ALA A 164 -4.09 -13.73 -0.77
CA ALA A 164 -4.97 -12.59 -1.03
C ALA A 164 -4.22 -11.31 -1.42
N HIS A 165 -2.88 -11.31 -1.32
CA HIS A 165 -2.07 -10.13 -1.65
C HIS A 165 -2.15 -9.79 -3.15
N PRO A 166 -2.38 -8.52 -3.55
CA PRO A 166 -2.57 -8.13 -4.96
C PRO A 166 -1.44 -8.55 -5.91
N ALA A 167 -0.21 -8.60 -5.43
CA ALA A 167 0.93 -9.05 -6.24
C ALA A 167 0.91 -10.56 -6.60
N VAL A 168 -0.01 -11.32 -5.99
CA VAL A 168 -0.22 -12.76 -6.26
C VAL A 168 -1.47 -12.99 -7.12
N ALA A 169 -2.07 -11.92 -7.66
CA ALA A 169 -3.19 -12.05 -8.59
C ALA A 169 -2.80 -12.86 -9.83
N ILE A 170 -3.80 -13.56 -10.39
CA ILE A 170 -3.54 -14.59 -11.39
C ILE A 170 -3.27 -13.96 -12.75
N LEU A 171 -2.17 -14.38 -13.36
CA LEU A 171 -1.72 -13.98 -14.68
C LEU A 171 -2.16 -14.99 -15.74
N ASN A 172 -2.56 -14.52 -16.92
CA ASN A 172 -2.78 -15.39 -18.06
C ASN A 172 -1.42 -15.86 -18.62
N LYS A 173 -1.10 -17.13 -18.47
CA LYS A 173 0.16 -17.74 -18.92
C LYS A 173 0.49 -17.39 -20.36
N LYS A 174 -0.51 -17.59 -21.25
CA LYS A 174 -0.33 -17.36 -22.68
C LYS A 174 -0.05 -15.88 -22.99
N ALA A 175 -0.73 -14.95 -22.35
CA ALA A 175 -0.50 -13.52 -22.56
C ALA A 175 0.89 -13.09 -22.12
N VAL A 176 1.38 -13.61 -20.98
CA VAL A 176 2.76 -13.34 -20.52
C VAL A 176 3.79 -13.90 -21.48
N GLU A 177 3.62 -15.15 -21.95
CA GLU A 177 4.54 -15.81 -22.88
C GLU A 177 4.53 -15.14 -24.26
N ASP A 178 3.37 -14.74 -24.78
CA ASP A 178 3.22 -14.10 -26.10
C ASP A 178 3.78 -12.65 -26.09
N ALA A 179 3.59 -11.89 -25.03
CA ALA A 179 4.06 -10.51 -24.91
C ALA A 179 5.55 -10.42 -24.55
N GLY A 180 6.10 -11.41 -23.83
CA GLY A 180 7.50 -11.41 -23.41
C GLY A 180 7.89 -10.14 -22.64
N GLU A 181 8.90 -9.40 -23.14
CA GLU A 181 9.39 -8.17 -22.49
C GLU A 181 8.39 -6.99 -22.55
N ASP A 182 7.38 -7.05 -23.41
CA ASP A 182 6.33 -6.03 -23.52
C ASP A 182 5.19 -6.24 -22.51
N TYR A 183 5.18 -7.38 -21.79
CA TYR A 183 4.17 -7.62 -20.73
C TYR A 183 4.34 -6.61 -19.60
N GLY A 184 3.23 -6.06 -19.17
CA GLY A 184 3.22 -5.05 -18.12
C GLY A 184 3.45 -3.61 -18.59
N THR A 185 3.80 -3.40 -19.87
CA THR A 185 3.95 -2.05 -20.46
C THR A 185 3.00 -1.80 -21.62
N LEU A 186 2.93 -2.74 -22.56
CA LEU A 186 2.04 -2.66 -23.74
C LEU A 186 0.88 -3.65 -23.65
N SER A 187 0.91 -4.57 -22.72
CA SER A 187 -0.10 -5.61 -22.51
C SER A 187 -0.26 -5.91 -21.03
N ALA A 188 -1.51 -5.92 -20.58
CA ALA A 188 -1.91 -6.35 -19.24
C ALA A 188 -3.24 -7.13 -19.40
N VAL A 189 -3.23 -8.41 -19.10
CA VAL A 189 -4.36 -9.31 -19.29
C VAL A 189 -4.69 -10.00 -17.98
N GLY A 190 -5.82 -9.65 -17.40
CA GLY A 190 -6.34 -10.21 -16.16
C GLY A 190 -7.76 -10.76 -16.34
N THR A 191 -8.42 -11.02 -15.23
CA THR A 191 -9.81 -11.50 -15.13
C THR A 191 -10.76 -10.44 -14.54
N GLY A 192 -10.22 -9.28 -14.15
CA GLY A 192 -10.93 -8.26 -13.40
C GLY A 192 -12.04 -7.53 -14.19
N PRO A 193 -12.81 -6.66 -13.50
CA PRO A 193 -13.97 -5.99 -14.07
C PRO A 193 -13.64 -4.96 -15.17
N PHE A 194 -12.37 -4.54 -15.27
CA PHE A 194 -11.92 -3.62 -16.30
C PHE A 194 -10.70 -4.19 -17.04
N GLU A 195 -10.69 -4.03 -18.36
CA GLU A 195 -9.57 -4.43 -19.22
C GLU A 195 -8.67 -3.23 -19.53
N PHE A 196 -7.36 -3.47 -19.52
CA PHE A 196 -6.35 -2.47 -19.87
C PHE A 196 -6.49 -2.04 -21.34
N GLU A 197 -6.55 -0.72 -21.58
CA GLU A 197 -6.58 -0.17 -22.93
C GLU A 197 -5.25 0.48 -23.31
N GLU A 198 -4.78 1.46 -22.52
CA GLU A 198 -3.59 2.24 -22.85
C GLU A 198 -2.93 2.80 -21.59
N TRP A 199 -1.61 2.90 -21.63
CA TRP A 199 -0.80 3.64 -20.67
C TRP A 199 0.07 4.67 -21.38
N ILE A 200 -0.18 5.95 -21.12
CA ILE A 200 0.63 7.07 -21.56
C ILE A 200 1.51 7.49 -20.39
N SER A 201 2.76 7.01 -20.37
CA SER A 201 3.67 7.20 -19.24
C SER A 201 3.81 8.66 -18.82
N GLY A 202 3.70 8.90 -17.52
CA GLY A 202 3.70 10.22 -16.89
C GLY A 202 2.42 11.04 -17.11
N SER A 203 1.37 10.46 -17.70
CA SER A 203 0.12 11.14 -18.00
C SER A 203 -1.11 10.39 -17.50
N SER A 204 -1.39 9.22 -18.05
CA SER A 204 -2.63 8.50 -17.72
C SER A 204 -2.59 7.01 -18.05
N VAL A 205 -3.42 6.25 -17.34
CA VAL A 205 -3.79 4.89 -17.68
C VAL A 205 -5.30 4.83 -17.93
N THR A 206 -5.69 4.11 -18.96
CA THR A 206 -7.10 3.89 -19.30
C THR A 206 -7.44 2.42 -19.22
N ALA A 207 -8.58 2.13 -18.58
CA ALA A 207 -9.16 0.80 -18.54
C ALA A 207 -10.65 0.88 -18.92
N ASN A 208 -11.11 -0.01 -19.79
CA ASN A 208 -12.51 -0.10 -20.20
C ASN A 208 -13.21 -1.20 -19.42
N ARG A 209 -14.53 -1.08 -19.24
CA ARG A 209 -15.33 -2.17 -18.66
C ARG A 209 -15.18 -3.44 -19.49
N TYR A 210 -14.92 -4.55 -18.82
CA TYR A 210 -14.90 -5.87 -19.45
C TYR A 210 -16.34 -6.42 -19.53
N GLU A 211 -16.88 -6.53 -20.74
CA GLU A 211 -18.28 -6.89 -20.95
C GLU A 211 -18.59 -8.38 -20.62
N GLU A 212 -17.56 -9.23 -20.60
CA GLU A 212 -17.68 -10.66 -20.26
C GLU A 212 -17.23 -10.97 -18.82
N TYR A 213 -17.21 -9.95 -17.95
CA TYR A 213 -16.82 -10.11 -16.55
C TYR A 213 -17.76 -11.11 -15.85
N TRP A 214 -17.17 -12.03 -15.10
CA TRP A 214 -17.89 -13.13 -14.42
C TRP A 214 -18.72 -12.66 -13.21
N GLY A 215 -18.39 -11.52 -12.61
CA GLY A 215 -19.11 -10.89 -11.49
C GLY A 215 -20.21 -9.95 -11.96
N ASP A 216 -20.65 -9.07 -11.07
CA ASP A 216 -21.62 -8.02 -11.41
C ASP A 216 -20.95 -7.00 -12.34
N ALA A 217 -21.57 -6.71 -13.48
CA ALA A 217 -21.03 -5.79 -14.47
C ALA A 217 -20.96 -4.36 -13.91
N PRO A 218 -19.80 -3.68 -13.96
CA PRO A 218 -19.71 -2.28 -13.54
C PRO A 218 -20.67 -1.37 -14.31
N GLU A 219 -21.24 -0.36 -13.66
CA GLU A 219 -22.03 0.66 -14.35
C GLU A 219 -21.12 1.64 -15.10
N ILE A 220 -19.90 1.85 -14.62
CA ILE A 220 -18.87 2.65 -15.28
C ILE A 220 -18.37 1.92 -16.51
N SER A 221 -18.35 2.61 -17.65
CA SER A 221 -17.84 2.06 -18.91
C SER A 221 -16.32 2.20 -19.07
N ARG A 222 -15.70 3.15 -18.35
CA ARG A 222 -14.28 3.47 -18.49
C ARG A 222 -13.74 4.16 -17.24
N ILE A 223 -12.50 3.82 -16.86
CA ILE A 223 -11.75 4.52 -15.83
C ILE A 223 -10.54 5.18 -16.48
N GLU A 224 -10.30 6.46 -16.17
CA GLU A 224 -9.12 7.22 -16.54
C GLU A 224 -8.34 7.56 -15.26
N PHE A 225 -7.20 6.92 -15.04
CA PHE A 225 -6.28 7.23 -13.95
C PHE A 225 -5.27 8.27 -14.42
N ASN A 226 -5.40 9.50 -13.96
CA ASN A 226 -4.51 10.61 -14.29
C ASN A 226 -3.33 10.64 -13.31
N THR A 227 -2.09 10.73 -13.81
CA THR A 227 -0.90 10.91 -12.98
C THR A 227 -0.75 12.37 -12.59
N VAL A 228 -1.03 12.70 -11.33
CA VAL A 228 -0.95 14.06 -10.78
C VAL A 228 -0.08 14.05 -9.52
N ALA A 229 1.21 14.27 -9.69
CA ALA A 229 2.21 14.11 -8.62
C ALA A 229 2.07 15.14 -7.48
N ASP A 230 1.69 16.38 -7.81
CA ASP A 230 1.52 17.44 -6.82
C ASP A 230 0.16 17.33 -6.11
N PRO A 231 0.10 17.14 -4.78
CA PRO A 231 -1.15 16.96 -4.04
C PRO A 231 -2.07 18.19 -4.12
N SER A 232 -1.53 19.41 -4.17
CA SER A 232 -2.37 20.62 -4.30
C SER A 232 -2.99 20.72 -5.69
N VAL A 233 -2.32 20.21 -6.74
CA VAL A 233 -2.91 20.11 -8.08
C VAL A 233 -4.04 19.08 -8.08
N ARG A 234 -3.87 17.93 -7.40
CA ARG A 234 -4.95 16.94 -7.25
C ARG A 234 -6.20 17.54 -6.61
N LEU A 235 -6.03 18.34 -5.54
CA LEU A 235 -7.15 19.06 -4.94
C LEU A 235 -7.84 20.00 -5.93
N ILE A 236 -7.07 20.82 -6.67
CA ILE A 236 -7.63 21.75 -7.67
C ILE A 236 -8.40 21.00 -8.76
N GLU A 237 -7.91 19.86 -9.24
CA GLU A 237 -8.60 19.05 -10.24
C GLU A 237 -9.90 18.45 -9.70
N LEU A 238 -9.92 18.03 -8.43
CA LEU A 238 -11.13 17.57 -7.75
C LEU A 238 -12.16 18.72 -7.58
N GLU A 239 -11.74 19.87 -7.07
CA GLU A 239 -12.62 21.03 -6.88
C GLU A 239 -13.20 21.57 -8.20
N SER A 240 -12.45 21.47 -9.29
CA SER A 240 -12.92 21.90 -10.62
C SER A 240 -13.79 20.86 -11.33
N GLY A 241 -13.92 19.64 -10.78
CA GLY A 241 -14.60 18.52 -11.43
C GLY A 241 -13.84 17.92 -12.62
N SER A 242 -12.54 18.22 -12.75
CA SER A 242 -11.68 17.59 -13.76
C SER A 242 -11.42 16.12 -13.45
N VAL A 243 -11.44 15.77 -12.16
CA VAL A 243 -11.42 14.38 -11.66
C VAL A 243 -12.57 14.19 -10.67
N ASP A 244 -13.00 12.95 -10.52
CA ASP A 244 -14.10 12.53 -9.64
C ASP A 244 -13.58 12.01 -8.30
N ILE A 245 -12.36 11.44 -8.29
CA ILE A 245 -11.65 10.92 -7.11
C ILE A 245 -10.21 11.44 -7.13
N ALA A 246 -9.73 11.91 -5.97
CA ALA A 246 -8.33 12.29 -5.76
C ALA A 246 -7.75 11.53 -4.58
N TYR A 247 -6.78 10.64 -4.84
CA TYR A 247 -6.06 9.91 -3.80
C TYR A 247 -4.99 10.78 -3.14
N ASP A 248 -4.62 10.42 -1.92
CA ASP A 248 -3.52 11.03 -1.15
C ASP A 248 -3.65 12.57 -1.04
N ILE A 249 -4.81 13.04 -0.62
CA ILE A 249 -5.02 14.44 -0.24
C ILE A 249 -4.08 14.78 0.92
N SER A 250 -3.34 15.87 0.78
CA SER A 250 -2.41 16.33 1.81
C SER A 250 -3.17 16.70 3.10
N PRO A 251 -2.64 16.40 4.31
CA PRO A 251 -3.25 16.86 5.56
C PRO A 251 -3.56 18.35 5.59
N SER A 252 -2.70 19.19 5.00
CA SER A 252 -2.93 20.64 4.90
C SER A 252 -4.12 21.04 4.01
N ASP A 253 -4.51 20.17 3.09
CA ASP A 253 -5.57 20.41 2.09
C ASP A 253 -6.92 19.80 2.51
N MET A 254 -6.94 18.92 3.52
CA MET A 254 -8.16 18.30 4.04
C MET A 254 -9.28 19.30 4.39
N PRO A 255 -9.00 20.44 5.07
CA PRO A 255 -10.04 21.41 5.38
C PRO A 255 -10.74 21.97 4.14
N ALA A 256 -10.03 22.13 3.01
CA ALA A 256 -10.64 22.62 1.78
C ALA A 256 -11.65 21.62 1.20
N VAL A 257 -11.36 20.30 1.29
CA VAL A 257 -12.32 19.26 0.89
C VAL A 257 -13.50 19.20 1.86
N GLN A 258 -13.25 19.29 3.17
CA GLN A 258 -14.30 19.24 4.21
C GLN A 258 -15.28 20.42 4.15
N ASP A 259 -14.79 21.61 3.80
CA ASP A 259 -15.58 22.83 3.70
C ASP A 259 -16.34 22.96 2.37
N ASN A 260 -16.13 22.03 1.42
CA ASN A 260 -16.78 22.05 0.10
C ASN A 260 -18.00 21.12 0.10
N ASP A 261 -19.20 21.71 -0.06
CA ASP A 261 -20.49 21.00 -0.07
C ASP A 261 -20.64 19.97 -1.22
N ASP A 262 -19.82 20.05 -2.27
CA ASP A 262 -19.85 19.16 -3.44
C ASP A 262 -18.86 17.97 -3.32
N LEU A 263 -18.08 17.93 -2.25
CA LEU A 263 -17.04 16.93 -2.01
C LEU A 263 -17.28 16.15 -0.72
N THR A 264 -16.71 14.95 -0.65
CA THR A 264 -16.62 14.15 0.56
C THR A 264 -15.15 13.79 0.81
N LEU A 265 -14.69 13.95 2.04
CA LEU A 265 -13.39 13.49 2.49
C LEU A 265 -13.53 12.15 3.18
N PHE A 266 -12.83 11.14 2.66
CA PHE A 266 -12.60 9.88 3.35
C PHE A 266 -11.22 9.94 4.00
N ASN A 267 -11.18 9.72 5.30
CA ASN A 267 -9.96 9.64 6.09
C ASN A 267 -10.07 8.43 7.01
N THR A 268 -9.30 7.39 6.76
CA THR A 268 -9.41 6.11 7.45
C THR A 268 -8.05 5.52 7.75
N PRO A 269 -7.88 4.86 8.90
CA PRO A 269 -6.66 4.14 9.22
C PRO A 269 -6.29 3.16 8.11
N ASN A 270 -4.99 3.03 7.85
CA ASN A 270 -4.45 2.00 6.98
C ASN A 270 -3.55 1.05 7.78
N LEU A 271 -2.98 0.06 7.11
CA LEU A 271 -2.12 -0.97 7.74
C LEU A 271 -0.70 -0.46 8.05
N GLY A 272 -0.47 0.84 8.00
CA GLY A 272 0.84 1.45 8.13
C GLY A 272 1.16 1.94 9.54
N ALA A 273 2.44 1.88 9.89
CA ALA A 273 3.06 2.41 11.09
C ALA A 273 4.18 3.38 10.72
N GLU A 274 4.30 4.49 11.44
CA GLU A 274 5.47 5.37 11.43
C GLU A 274 6.25 5.19 12.73
N TYR A 275 7.57 5.12 12.63
CA TYR A 275 8.42 4.87 13.79
C TYR A 275 9.78 5.55 13.71
N LEU A 276 10.38 5.78 14.87
CA LEU A 276 11.80 6.12 15.03
C LEU A 276 12.55 4.85 15.45
N GLY A 277 13.34 4.27 14.54
CA GLY A 277 14.17 3.10 14.84
C GLY A 277 15.40 3.51 15.65
N LEU A 278 15.72 2.72 16.68
CA LEU A 278 16.86 2.90 17.57
C LEU A 278 17.86 1.77 17.31
N SER A 279 18.98 2.05 16.66
CA SER A 279 19.95 1.03 16.25
C SER A 279 20.74 0.48 17.45
N LEU A 280 20.79 -0.84 17.56
CA LEU A 280 21.59 -1.56 18.54
C LEU A 280 22.92 -2.07 17.95
N TYR A 281 23.18 -1.78 16.67
CA TYR A 281 24.38 -2.18 15.96
C TYR A 281 25.62 -1.44 16.47
N ASN A 282 25.51 -0.13 16.62
CA ASN A 282 26.59 0.75 17.04
C ASN A 282 26.86 0.64 18.55
N ASP A 283 28.09 0.95 18.96
CA ASP A 283 28.47 1.01 20.38
C ASP A 283 28.07 2.37 20.98
N THR A 284 26.77 2.59 21.11
CA THR A 284 26.16 3.82 21.63
C THR A 284 25.36 3.56 22.92
N PRO A 285 24.99 4.61 23.67
CA PRO A 285 24.13 4.47 24.84
C PRO A 285 22.77 3.83 24.55
N LEU A 286 22.30 3.79 23.29
CA LEU A 286 21.04 3.13 22.90
C LEU A 286 21.00 1.61 23.15
N ARG A 287 22.15 0.97 23.39
CA ARG A 287 22.19 -0.43 23.84
C ARG A 287 21.57 -0.65 25.22
N ASP A 288 21.58 0.38 26.07
CA ASP A 288 20.88 0.32 27.35
C ASP A 288 19.37 0.60 27.13
N VAL A 289 18.52 -0.32 27.57
CA VAL A 289 17.07 -0.20 27.47
C VAL A 289 16.53 1.07 28.13
N LYS A 290 17.12 1.49 29.26
CA LYS A 290 16.73 2.72 29.96
C LYS A 290 16.98 3.98 29.13
N VAL A 291 18.03 3.98 28.33
CA VAL A 291 18.30 5.09 27.40
C VAL A 291 17.23 5.12 26.29
N ARG A 292 16.83 3.97 25.75
CA ARG A 292 15.76 3.90 24.75
C ARG A 292 14.40 4.35 25.34
N GLN A 293 14.11 3.90 26.56
CA GLN A 293 12.92 4.36 27.30
C GLN A 293 12.97 5.88 27.55
N ALA A 294 14.12 6.43 27.93
CA ALA A 294 14.29 7.86 28.08
C ALA A 294 14.06 8.62 26.77
N VAL A 295 14.54 8.10 25.64
CA VAL A 295 14.28 8.68 24.32
C VAL A 295 12.78 8.69 24.03
N ALA A 296 12.06 7.59 24.30
CA ALA A 296 10.63 7.50 24.05
C ALA A 296 9.82 8.49 24.91
N HIS A 297 10.11 8.56 26.22
CA HIS A 297 9.44 9.52 27.14
C HIS A 297 9.78 11.00 26.84
N ALA A 298 10.88 11.28 26.14
CA ALA A 298 11.27 12.65 25.78
C ALA A 298 10.55 13.17 24.53
N ILE A 299 9.89 12.33 23.75
CA ILE A 299 9.23 12.69 22.48
C ILE A 299 7.73 12.82 22.69
N ASP A 300 7.19 14.04 22.52
CA ASP A 300 5.74 14.30 22.54
C ASP A 300 5.12 13.90 21.18
N VAL A 301 4.75 12.61 21.06
CA VAL A 301 4.14 12.06 19.86
C VAL A 301 2.80 12.71 19.54
N ALA A 302 1.99 13.04 20.56
CA ALA A 302 0.72 13.72 20.33
C ALA A 302 0.93 15.11 19.70
N ALA A 303 1.91 15.88 20.19
CA ALA A 303 2.26 17.16 19.58
C ALA A 303 2.82 17.02 18.15
N ILE A 304 3.54 15.93 17.84
CA ILE A 304 3.99 15.64 16.48
C ILE A 304 2.78 15.40 15.57
N ILE A 305 1.82 14.57 15.97
CA ILE A 305 0.60 14.31 15.22
C ILE A 305 -0.16 15.61 14.96
N ASP A 306 -0.39 16.41 16.00
CA ASP A 306 -1.14 17.66 15.88
C ASP A 306 -0.44 18.69 14.98
N THR A 307 0.89 18.82 15.07
CA THR A 307 1.62 19.94 14.42
C THR A 307 2.25 19.59 13.09
N VAL A 308 2.72 18.36 12.90
CA VAL A 308 3.37 17.91 11.67
C VAL A 308 2.36 17.22 10.74
N TYR A 309 1.51 16.37 11.31
CA TYR A 309 0.52 15.59 10.56
C TYR A 309 -0.90 16.18 10.60
N MET A 310 -1.06 17.38 11.19
CA MET A 310 -2.33 18.11 11.26
C MET A 310 -3.49 17.31 11.88
N GLY A 311 -3.19 16.46 12.85
CA GLY A 311 -4.15 15.59 13.51
C GLY A 311 -4.50 14.31 12.74
N VAL A 312 -3.74 13.96 11.70
CA VAL A 312 -3.92 12.71 10.93
C VAL A 312 -3.13 11.59 11.57
N GLY A 313 -3.79 10.48 11.88
CA GLY A 313 -3.21 9.30 12.53
C GLY A 313 -3.37 9.33 14.06
N ASP A 314 -3.29 8.13 14.64
CA ASP A 314 -3.38 7.91 16.08
C ASP A 314 -2.03 7.47 16.67
N ARG A 315 -1.78 7.79 17.95
CA ARG A 315 -0.59 7.31 18.66
C ARG A 315 -0.57 5.79 18.71
N MET A 316 0.57 5.19 18.41
CA MET A 316 0.74 3.75 18.47
C MET A 316 1.28 3.29 19.82
N SER A 317 0.80 2.13 20.28
CA SER A 317 1.30 1.42 21.47
C SER A 317 2.31 0.32 21.12
N GLY A 318 2.39 -0.09 19.85
CA GLY A 318 3.24 -1.17 19.37
C GLY A 318 3.58 -1.00 17.89
N PRO A 319 4.26 -1.97 17.27
CA PRO A 319 4.72 -1.89 15.88
C PRO A 319 3.63 -2.11 14.82
N ILE A 320 2.49 -2.68 15.20
CA ILE A 320 1.32 -2.90 14.34
C ILE A 320 0.10 -2.21 14.96
N ASN A 321 -0.93 -1.94 14.15
CA ASN A 321 -2.15 -1.27 14.58
C ASN A 321 -3.34 -2.24 14.68
N GLU A 322 -4.47 -1.74 15.15
CA GLU A 322 -5.70 -2.51 15.43
C GLU A 322 -6.31 -3.24 14.23
N LEU A 323 -5.94 -2.88 13.00
CA LEU A 323 -6.41 -3.54 11.79
C LEU A 323 -5.62 -4.82 11.46
N VAL A 324 -4.52 -5.07 12.16
CA VAL A 324 -3.64 -6.22 11.91
C VAL A 324 -3.98 -7.35 12.86
N PHE A 325 -4.22 -8.55 12.32
CA PHE A 325 -4.39 -9.76 13.14
C PHE A 325 -3.21 -9.93 14.10
N GLY A 326 -3.50 -10.20 15.36
CA GLY A 326 -2.49 -10.35 16.42
C GLY A 326 -2.11 -9.04 17.13
N TYR A 327 -2.79 -7.91 16.82
CA TYR A 327 -2.62 -6.66 17.56
C TYR A 327 -2.90 -6.84 19.07
N ASN A 328 -2.11 -6.17 19.91
CA ASN A 328 -2.28 -6.18 21.35
C ASN A 328 -3.00 -4.89 21.82
N ASP A 329 -4.27 -5.01 22.09
CA ASP A 329 -5.17 -3.94 22.54
C ASP A 329 -5.04 -3.61 24.05
N GLU A 330 -4.18 -4.34 24.78
CA GLU A 330 -3.92 -4.11 26.22
C GLU A 330 -2.78 -3.11 26.47
N LEU A 331 -2.03 -2.71 25.41
CA LEU A 331 -0.91 -1.79 25.52
C LEU A 331 -1.35 -0.35 25.33
N ASP A 332 -0.91 0.54 26.21
CA ASP A 332 -1.08 1.99 26.06
C ASP A 332 0.14 2.64 25.35
N PRO A 333 -0.04 3.69 24.55
CA PRO A 333 1.10 4.45 24.00
C PRO A 333 1.98 5.05 25.10
N ILE A 334 3.30 5.08 24.87
CA ILE A 334 4.28 5.65 25.82
C ILE A 334 3.98 7.14 26.07
N ASP A 335 3.82 7.52 27.32
CA ASP A 335 3.53 8.90 27.69
C ASP A 335 4.77 9.81 27.60
N TYR A 336 4.55 11.04 27.11
CA TYR A 336 5.55 12.08 27.17
C TYR A 336 5.75 12.57 28.59
N ASP A 337 6.97 12.40 29.14
CA ASP A 337 7.36 12.85 30.48
C ASP A 337 8.87 13.10 30.55
N LEU A 338 9.28 14.39 30.54
CA LEU A 338 10.68 14.76 30.60
C LEU A 338 11.35 14.46 31.95
N ASP A 339 10.61 14.40 33.03
CA ASP A 339 11.18 14.09 34.34
C ASP A 339 11.48 12.58 34.41
N VAL A 340 10.57 11.72 33.95
CA VAL A 340 10.81 10.28 33.77
C VAL A 340 12.01 10.04 32.84
N ALA A 341 12.09 10.74 31.71
CA ALA A 341 13.20 10.60 30.76
C ALA A 341 14.57 10.92 31.42
N LYS A 342 14.65 11.99 32.20
CA LYS A 342 15.89 12.38 32.93
C LYS A 342 16.25 11.40 34.04
N ASP A 343 15.27 10.88 34.76
CA ASP A 343 15.48 9.89 35.80
C ASP A 343 16.03 8.58 35.20
N LEU A 344 15.46 8.10 34.08
CA LEU A 344 15.95 6.94 33.35
C LEU A 344 17.38 7.11 32.83
N LEU A 345 17.75 8.29 32.29
CA LEU A 345 19.13 8.58 31.91
C LEU A 345 20.07 8.56 33.12
N THR A 346 19.64 9.09 34.27
CA THR A 346 20.42 9.04 35.50
C THR A 346 20.64 7.61 35.98
N GLU A 347 19.61 6.76 35.93
CA GLU A 347 19.70 5.34 36.28
C GLU A 347 20.59 4.55 35.33
N ALA A 348 20.64 4.94 34.04
CA ALA A 348 21.54 4.39 33.03
C ALA A 348 23.00 4.90 33.16
N GLY A 349 23.26 5.85 34.10
CA GLY A 349 24.59 6.44 34.30
C GLY A 349 24.92 7.64 33.41
N TYR A 350 23.92 8.21 32.74
CA TYR A 350 24.04 9.37 31.85
C TYR A 350 23.30 10.59 32.43
N GLU A 351 23.57 10.93 33.71
CA GLU A 351 22.94 12.10 34.34
C GLU A 351 23.19 13.38 33.51
N GLY A 352 22.12 14.00 33.05
CA GLY A 352 22.16 15.19 32.18
C GLY A 352 22.55 14.90 30.74
N GLY A 353 22.51 13.66 30.28
CA GLY A 353 22.81 13.26 28.90
C GLY A 353 24.31 13.29 28.59
N GLY A 354 24.75 14.25 27.77
CA GLY A 354 26.18 14.54 27.51
C GLY A 354 26.79 13.63 26.43
N PHE A 355 25.98 13.05 25.56
CA PHE A 355 26.39 12.29 24.37
C PHE A 355 25.61 12.75 23.13
N SER A 356 26.12 12.34 21.97
CA SER A 356 25.53 12.68 20.69
C SER A 356 25.07 11.43 19.96
N LEU A 357 23.98 11.55 19.18
CA LEU A 357 23.44 10.49 18.31
C LEU A 357 23.21 11.05 16.91
N SER A 358 23.39 10.21 15.89
CA SER A 358 23.00 10.53 14.52
C SER A 358 21.54 10.12 14.28
N LEU A 359 20.77 10.96 13.55
CA LEU A 359 19.41 10.67 13.09
C LEU A 359 19.35 10.82 11.57
N TYR A 360 19.20 9.70 10.87
CA TYR A 360 19.09 9.73 9.41
C TYR A 360 17.63 9.78 8.98
N VAL A 361 17.38 10.53 7.88
CA VAL A 361 16.05 10.67 7.27
C VAL A 361 16.17 10.77 5.75
N GLY A 362 15.29 10.08 5.05
CA GLY A 362 15.19 10.17 3.58
C GLY A 362 14.55 11.48 3.15
N ASP A 363 14.89 11.93 1.93
CA ASP A 363 14.38 13.17 1.33
C ASP A 363 12.97 13.03 0.71
N ASN A 364 12.42 11.82 0.73
CA ASN A 364 11.13 11.47 0.11
C ASN A 364 9.89 11.86 0.93
N SER A 365 10.03 12.33 2.19
CA SER A 365 8.91 12.79 3.02
C SER A 365 9.27 14.06 3.78
N GLN A 366 8.52 15.13 3.51
CA GLN A 366 8.66 16.40 4.22
C GLN A 366 8.20 16.29 5.68
N GLU A 367 7.23 15.43 5.96
CA GLU A 367 6.73 15.16 7.31
C GLU A 367 7.83 14.52 8.14
N ARG A 368 8.50 13.46 7.67
CA ARG A 368 9.62 12.82 8.38
C ARG A 368 10.79 13.78 8.60
N ILE A 369 11.09 14.66 7.63
CA ILE A 369 12.11 15.72 7.80
C ILE A 369 11.72 16.67 8.94
N ARG A 370 10.44 17.07 9.05
CA ARG A 370 9.97 17.89 10.17
C ARG A 370 10.00 17.11 11.49
N VAL A 371 9.57 15.84 11.50
CA VAL A 371 9.66 14.97 12.68
C VAL A 371 11.10 14.85 13.17
N SER A 372 12.09 14.69 12.29
CA SER A 372 13.51 14.61 12.69
C SER A 372 13.98 15.86 13.42
N GLN A 373 13.50 17.05 13.02
CA GLN A 373 13.81 18.33 13.69
C GLN A 373 13.15 18.41 15.07
N VAL A 374 11.89 17.96 15.19
CA VAL A 374 11.17 17.91 16.47
C VAL A 374 11.85 16.93 17.42
N VAL A 375 12.25 15.75 16.95
CA VAL A 375 12.98 14.74 17.73
C VAL A 375 14.33 15.32 18.23
N SER A 376 15.09 15.99 17.37
CA SER A 376 16.35 16.63 17.75
C SER A 376 16.16 17.66 18.85
N GLU A 377 15.16 18.52 18.75
CA GLU A 377 14.85 19.52 19.79
C GLU A 377 14.38 18.85 21.09
N ALA A 378 13.53 17.81 21.00
CA ALA A 378 13.03 17.08 22.17
C ALA A 378 14.18 16.44 22.96
N LEU A 379 15.08 15.74 22.29
CA LEU A 379 16.22 15.06 22.91
C LEU A 379 17.24 16.05 23.50
N SER A 380 17.37 17.24 22.92
CA SER A 380 18.21 18.30 23.49
C SER A 380 17.78 18.70 24.91
N GLN A 381 16.48 18.61 25.25
CA GLN A 381 15.94 18.97 26.58
C GLN A 381 16.36 18.00 27.69
N ILE A 382 16.80 16.79 27.30
CA ILE A 382 17.37 15.78 28.21
C ILE A 382 18.89 15.63 28.04
N GLY A 383 19.52 16.57 27.30
CA GLY A 383 20.98 16.65 27.15
C GLY A 383 21.59 15.71 26.12
N ILE A 384 20.79 15.15 25.22
CA ILE A 384 21.25 14.36 24.07
C ILE A 384 21.35 15.28 22.86
N ASP A 385 22.55 15.37 22.25
CA ASP A 385 22.76 16.13 21.02
C ASP A 385 22.48 15.25 19.79
N VAL A 386 21.66 15.72 18.85
CA VAL A 386 21.25 14.93 17.68
C VAL A 386 21.71 15.58 16.39
N GLU A 387 22.56 14.88 15.64
CA GLU A 387 22.96 15.26 14.29
C GLU A 387 21.96 14.70 13.28
N VAL A 388 21.12 15.56 12.70
CA VAL A 388 20.16 15.16 11.65
C VAL A 388 20.86 15.14 10.29
N VAL A 389 20.84 13.97 9.63
CA VAL A 389 21.42 13.74 8.31
C VAL A 389 20.31 13.41 7.32
N GLN A 390 20.03 14.32 6.39
CA GLN A 390 19.10 14.09 5.28
C GLN A 390 19.85 13.51 4.08
N MET A 391 19.30 12.43 3.51
CA MET A 391 19.90 11.70 2.39
C MET A 391 18.86 11.45 1.29
N GLU A 392 19.37 11.20 0.07
CA GLU A 392 18.55 10.64 -1.01
C GLU A 392 18.00 9.28 -0.56
N TRP A 393 16.75 8.96 -0.98
CA TRP A 393 16.00 7.83 -0.45
C TRP A 393 16.70 6.48 -0.56
N GLY A 394 17.27 6.15 -1.75
CA GLY A 394 17.99 4.88 -1.95
C GLY A 394 19.24 4.78 -1.07
N ALA A 395 20.06 5.82 -1.06
CA ALA A 395 21.27 5.89 -0.23
C ALA A 395 20.94 5.83 1.28
N TYR A 396 19.81 6.41 1.68
CA TYR A 396 19.32 6.33 3.05
C TYR A 396 18.93 4.90 3.45
N LEU A 397 18.21 4.17 2.58
CA LEU A 397 17.85 2.77 2.84
C LEU A 397 19.08 1.87 2.95
N ASP A 398 20.07 2.06 2.08
CA ASP A 398 21.34 1.31 2.11
C ASP A 398 22.10 1.58 3.41
N ALA A 399 22.20 2.85 3.84
CA ALA A 399 22.86 3.22 5.08
C ALA A 399 22.16 2.62 6.31
N ALA A 400 20.82 2.66 6.35
CA ALA A 400 20.04 2.07 7.44
C ALA A 400 20.17 0.54 7.47
N ALA A 401 20.23 -0.12 6.30
CA ALA A 401 20.38 -1.58 6.20
C ALA A 401 21.72 -2.09 6.73
N VAL A 402 22.79 -1.29 6.66
CA VAL A 402 24.11 -1.68 7.20
C VAL A 402 24.36 -1.15 8.63
N GLY A 403 23.36 -0.53 9.26
CA GLY A 403 23.45 -0.05 10.65
C GLY A 403 24.29 1.23 10.81
N GLU A 404 24.44 2.04 9.74
CA GLU A 404 25.23 3.28 9.83
C GLU A 404 24.64 4.31 10.80
N PRO A 405 23.31 4.62 10.81
CA PRO A 405 22.72 5.58 11.73
C PRO A 405 22.51 4.99 13.14
N ASP A 406 22.56 5.85 14.16
CA ASP A 406 22.13 5.49 15.51
C ASP A 406 20.60 5.49 15.62
N MET A 407 19.95 6.41 14.92
CA MET A 407 18.48 6.54 14.82
C MET A 407 18.06 6.80 13.38
N PHE A 408 16.85 6.35 13.02
CA PHE A 408 16.31 6.56 11.68
C PHE A 408 14.78 6.61 11.68
N LEU A 409 14.18 7.40 10.76
CA LEU A 409 12.73 7.52 10.61
C LEU A 409 12.24 6.70 9.42
N LEU A 410 11.45 5.68 9.66
CA LEU A 410 10.80 4.85 8.64
C LEU A 410 9.33 4.59 8.95
N GLY A 411 8.66 3.98 8.01
CA GLY A 411 7.36 3.38 8.19
C GLY A 411 7.31 1.98 7.60
N TRP A 412 6.37 1.20 8.05
CA TRP A 412 6.07 -0.13 7.54
C TRP A 412 4.58 -0.27 7.27
N THR A 413 4.20 -1.01 6.24
CA THR A 413 2.80 -1.32 5.96
C THR A 413 2.61 -2.82 5.97
N THR A 414 1.76 -3.33 6.86
CA THR A 414 1.51 -4.77 7.04
C THR A 414 0.49 -5.26 6.01
N VAL A 415 0.92 -5.29 4.75
CA VAL A 415 0.07 -5.53 3.58
C VAL A 415 -0.63 -6.90 3.55
N THR A 416 -0.16 -7.87 4.32
CA THR A 416 -0.81 -9.19 4.46
C THR A 416 -1.87 -9.21 5.56
N THR A 417 -2.04 -8.11 6.29
CA THR A 417 -2.96 -7.99 7.44
C THR A 417 -2.70 -8.95 8.60
N ASP A 418 -1.58 -9.64 8.58
CA ASP A 418 -1.16 -10.61 9.60
C ASP A 418 0.09 -10.11 10.31
N ALA A 419 0.14 -10.25 11.63
CA ALA A 419 1.25 -9.83 12.47
C ALA A 419 2.59 -10.45 12.06
N ASP A 420 2.60 -11.62 11.42
CA ASP A 420 3.82 -12.21 10.88
C ASP A 420 4.60 -11.22 10.00
N TYR A 421 3.90 -10.57 9.05
CA TYR A 421 4.52 -9.62 8.13
C TYR A 421 4.89 -8.28 8.80
N GLY A 422 4.18 -7.92 9.87
CA GLY A 422 4.43 -6.71 10.64
C GLY A 422 5.48 -6.85 11.73
N LEU A 423 5.86 -8.08 12.09
CA LEU A 423 6.77 -8.35 13.20
C LEU A 423 8.02 -9.14 12.79
N TYR A 424 7.87 -10.26 12.09
CA TYR A 424 8.99 -11.16 11.80
C TYR A 424 10.12 -10.47 11.01
N PRO A 425 9.89 -9.85 9.86
CA PRO A 425 10.96 -9.21 9.11
C PRO A 425 11.61 -8.04 9.84
N LEU A 426 10.92 -7.47 10.84
CA LEU A 426 11.33 -6.23 11.50
C LEU A 426 12.07 -6.48 12.83
N PHE A 427 11.82 -7.62 13.48
CA PHE A 427 12.35 -7.87 14.84
C PHE A 427 13.03 -9.24 15.01
N HIS A 428 12.84 -10.21 14.10
CA HIS A 428 13.56 -11.48 14.17
C HIS A 428 15.03 -11.31 13.82
N SER A 429 15.94 -11.94 14.58
CA SER A 429 17.39 -11.83 14.39
C SER A 429 17.89 -12.37 13.03
N ASN A 430 17.16 -13.28 12.38
CA ASN A 430 17.47 -13.75 11.02
C ASN A 430 17.22 -12.71 9.92
N SER A 431 16.60 -11.56 10.26
CA SER A 431 16.16 -10.54 9.31
C SER A 431 16.97 -9.23 9.39
N PHE A 432 18.20 -9.28 9.90
CA PHE A 432 19.04 -8.09 10.02
C PHE A 432 19.28 -7.39 8.69
N GLY A 433 19.22 -6.06 8.71
CA GLY A 433 19.59 -5.18 7.61
C GLY A 433 18.54 -5.09 6.49
N GLU A 434 18.91 -5.48 5.27
CA GLU A 434 18.04 -5.36 4.08
C GLU A 434 16.71 -6.10 4.22
N ALA A 435 16.72 -7.24 4.92
CA ALA A 435 15.51 -8.04 5.15
C ALA A 435 14.44 -7.33 5.99
N GLY A 436 14.82 -6.31 6.80
CA GLY A 436 13.87 -5.48 7.52
C GLY A 436 14.30 -5.03 8.91
N ASN A 437 14.96 -5.88 9.69
CA ASN A 437 15.43 -5.56 11.05
C ASN A 437 16.67 -4.63 11.01
N ARG A 438 16.41 -3.36 10.72
CA ARG A 438 17.44 -2.31 10.61
C ARG A 438 17.89 -1.77 11.97
N THR A 439 17.19 -2.11 13.05
CA THR A 439 17.62 -1.81 14.41
C THR A 439 18.66 -2.79 14.94
N PHE A 440 18.85 -3.92 14.25
CA PHE A 440 19.70 -5.04 14.71
C PHE A 440 19.31 -5.51 16.11
N TYR A 441 18.01 -5.44 16.38
CA TYR A 441 17.44 -5.96 17.63
C TYR A 441 17.51 -7.49 17.66
N GLU A 442 17.91 -8.04 18.79
CA GLU A 442 18.05 -9.47 19.02
C GLU A 442 17.50 -9.81 20.41
N ASN A 443 16.56 -10.74 20.46
CA ASN A 443 16.02 -11.28 21.69
C ASN A 443 15.54 -12.72 21.45
N ASP A 444 16.18 -13.70 22.11
CA ASP A 444 15.89 -15.13 21.93
C ASP A 444 14.40 -15.48 22.15
N ARG A 445 13.71 -14.79 23.07
CA ARG A 445 12.29 -15.03 23.34
C ARG A 445 11.40 -14.48 22.23
N VAL A 446 11.73 -13.30 21.71
CA VAL A 446 11.02 -12.70 20.56
C VAL A 446 11.19 -13.59 19.33
N ASP A 447 12.41 -14.06 19.04
CA ASP A 447 12.66 -14.97 17.93
C ASP A 447 11.84 -16.26 18.07
N GLU A 448 11.83 -16.89 19.26
CA GLU A 448 11.04 -18.09 19.56
C GLU A 448 9.53 -17.84 19.33
N LEU A 449 8.99 -16.72 19.83
CA LEU A 449 7.56 -16.39 19.71
C LEU A 449 7.17 -16.09 18.27
N LEU A 450 8.03 -15.39 17.52
CA LEU A 450 7.81 -15.11 16.09
C LEU A 450 7.81 -16.41 15.27
N ASP A 451 8.72 -17.34 15.56
CA ASP A 451 8.72 -18.66 14.93
C ASP A 451 7.45 -19.45 15.29
N LEU A 452 7.04 -19.46 16.56
CA LEU A 452 5.79 -20.10 16.98
C LEU A 452 4.57 -19.48 16.29
N GLY A 453 4.50 -18.15 16.20
CA GLY A 453 3.42 -17.44 15.52
C GLY A 453 3.35 -17.75 14.03
N ARG A 454 4.50 -17.90 13.38
CA ARG A 454 4.62 -18.24 11.95
C ARG A 454 4.26 -19.68 11.66
N TYR A 455 4.75 -20.63 12.48
CA TYR A 455 4.64 -22.07 12.23
C TYR A 455 3.47 -22.75 12.98
N THR A 456 2.50 -21.98 13.46
CA THR A 456 1.24 -22.44 14.05
C THR A 456 0.07 -22.03 13.17
N THR A 457 -0.92 -22.93 12.98
CA THR A 457 -2.15 -22.64 12.20
C THR A 457 -3.32 -22.20 13.08
N GLU A 458 -3.31 -22.56 14.38
CA GLU A 458 -4.37 -22.21 15.31
C GLU A 458 -4.33 -20.69 15.63
N GLN A 459 -5.31 -19.95 15.17
CA GLN A 459 -5.32 -18.48 15.26
C GLN A 459 -5.23 -17.94 16.70
N SER A 460 -5.91 -18.60 17.64
CA SER A 460 -5.89 -18.16 19.04
C SER A 460 -4.53 -18.33 19.72
N GLU A 461 -3.74 -19.34 19.31
CA GLU A 461 -2.38 -19.51 19.79
C GLU A 461 -1.43 -18.49 19.16
N ARG A 462 -1.56 -18.26 17.85
CA ARG A 462 -0.81 -17.24 17.12
C ARG A 462 -1.02 -15.84 17.70
N GLU A 463 -2.27 -15.48 17.97
CA GLU A 463 -2.61 -14.20 18.60
C GLU A 463 -1.89 -14.03 19.94
N GLY A 464 -1.89 -15.06 20.76
CA GLY A 464 -1.18 -15.06 22.05
C GLY A 464 0.33 -14.82 21.91
N TYR A 465 0.97 -15.49 20.94
CA TYR A 465 2.40 -15.31 20.68
C TYR A 465 2.72 -13.89 20.21
N TYR A 466 1.95 -13.33 19.29
CA TYR A 466 2.17 -11.98 18.79
C TYR A 466 1.88 -10.90 19.84
N LYS A 467 0.91 -11.10 20.72
CA LYS A 467 0.66 -10.19 21.85
C LYS A 467 1.86 -10.16 22.81
N GLU A 468 2.42 -11.33 23.17
CA GLU A 468 3.62 -11.40 24.00
C GLU A 468 4.85 -10.76 23.33
N VAL A 469 5.03 -10.91 22.01
CA VAL A 469 6.06 -10.18 21.25
C VAL A 469 5.90 -8.68 21.43
N GLN A 470 4.70 -8.14 21.25
CA GLN A 470 4.45 -6.71 21.37
C GLN A 470 4.68 -6.19 22.81
N GLU A 471 4.37 -6.97 23.85
CA GLU A 471 4.70 -6.63 25.24
C GLU A 471 6.22 -6.47 25.44
N ILE A 472 7.00 -7.42 24.94
CA ILE A 472 8.47 -7.36 25.04
C ILE A 472 9.02 -6.15 24.25
N LEU A 473 8.53 -5.92 23.03
CA LEU A 473 8.95 -4.78 22.20
C LEU A 473 8.55 -3.43 22.81
N HIS A 474 7.41 -3.38 23.50
CA HIS A 474 6.96 -2.20 24.23
C HIS A 474 7.86 -1.88 25.44
N GLU A 475 8.35 -2.90 26.13
CA GLU A 475 9.29 -2.74 27.26
C GLU A 475 10.71 -2.40 26.77
N GLU A 476 11.18 -3.06 25.71
CA GLU A 476 12.58 -2.94 25.26
C GLU A 476 12.82 -1.81 24.26
N LEU A 477 11.77 -1.32 23.60
CA LEU A 477 11.75 -0.16 22.70
C LEU A 477 12.88 -0.13 21.66
N PRO A 478 13.00 -1.15 20.77
CA PRO A 478 13.86 -1.00 19.61
C PRO A 478 13.36 0.09 18.65
N TRP A 479 12.06 0.43 18.75
CA TRP A 479 11.40 1.55 18.10
C TRP A 479 10.75 2.48 19.12
N VAL A 480 10.76 3.78 18.85
CA VAL A 480 9.73 4.67 19.39
C VAL A 480 8.55 4.60 18.42
N PHE A 481 7.43 4.07 18.88
CA PHE A 481 6.20 4.00 18.10
C PHE A 481 5.61 5.39 17.96
N LEU A 482 5.41 5.85 16.74
CA LEU A 482 4.92 7.21 16.51
C LEU A 482 3.42 7.18 16.26
N GLN A 483 3.01 6.86 15.04
CA GLN A 483 1.60 6.94 14.68
C GLN A 483 1.18 5.91 13.65
N THR A 484 -0.13 5.63 13.61
CA THR A 484 -0.78 4.96 12.50
C THR A 484 -0.78 5.86 11.27
N ARG A 485 -0.73 5.25 10.08
CA ARG A 485 -0.93 5.98 8.82
C ARG A 485 -2.39 5.93 8.43
N GLU A 486 -2.83 6.92 7.69
CA GLU A 486 -4.19 6.99 7.16
C GLU A 486 -4.18 7.12 5.64
N ASN A 487 -5.22 6.60 5.01
CA ASN A 487 -5.53 6.86 3.60
C ASN A 487 -6.50 8.05 3.53
N VAL A 488 -6.12 9.11 2.86
CA VAL A 488 -6.92 10.32 2.72
C VAL A 488 -7.34 10.47 1.25
N THR A 489 -8.63 10.36 0.98
CA THR A 489 -9.20 10.40 -0.37
C THR A 489 -10.31 11.46 -0.44
N GLY A 490 -10.19 12.38 -1.39
CA GLY A 490 -11.25 13.34 -1.70
C GLY A 490 -12.10 12.82 -2.87
N ILE A 491 -13.42 12.93 -2.77
CA ILE A 491 -14.36 12.35 -3.74
C ILE A 491 -15.47 13.35 -4.05
N SER A 492 -15.79 13.50 -5.33
CA SER A 492 -16.99 14.24 -5.77
C SER A 492 -18.26 13.56 -5.24
N ASN A 493 -19.22 14.35 -4.74
CA ASN A 493 -20.50 13.83 -4.27
C ASN A 493 -21.37 13.19 -5.38
N ARG A 494 -20.95 13.28 -6.65
CA ARG A 494 -21.52 12.53 -7.79
C ARG A 494 -21.15 11.05 -7.76
N VAL A 495 -20.03 10.69 -7.15
CA VAL A 495 -19.55 9.30 -7.01
C VAL A 495 -20.31 8.63 -5.88
N LYS A 496 -20.89 7.45 -6.17
CA LYS A 496 -21.58 6.60 -5.20
C LYS A 496 -20.95 5.21 -5.17
N GLY A 497 -21.15 4.49 -4.09
CA GLY A 497 -20.66 3.11 -3.95
C GLY A 497 -19.15 2.98 -3.75
N PHE A 498 -18.42 4.08 -3.55
CA PHE A 498 -17.01 3.99 -3.19
C PHE A 498 -16.86 3.47 -1.76
N GLU A 499 -16.11 2.38 -1.62
CA GLU A 499 -15.75 1.80 -0.31
C GLU A 499 -14.25 1.96 -0.08
N HIS A 500 -13.93 2.41 1.11
CA HIS A 500 -12.55 2.59 1.53
C HIS A 500 -11.96 1.26 1.96
N HIS A 501 -10.74 0.93 1.52
CA HIS A 501 -10.03 -0.28 1.90
C HIS A 501 -8.72 0.07 2.62
N PRO A 502 -8.41 -0.55 3.80
CA PRO A 502 -7.20 -0.24 4.56
C PRO A 502 -5.88 -0.44 3.80
N MET A 503 -5.86 -1.34 2.82
CA MET A 503 -4.68 -1.51 1.94
C MET A 503 -4.44 -0.34 0.99
N GLY A 504 -5.39 0.62 0.88
CA GLY A 504 -5.27 1.77 -0.01
C GLY A 504 -5.38 1.44 -1.50
N SER A 505 -5.84 0.25 -1.84
CA SER A 505 -6.26 -0.16 -3.18
C SER A 505 -7.76 -0.49 -3.15
N TYR A 506 -8.54 0.16 -4.00
CA TYR A 506 -10.00 0.19 -3.92
C TYR A 506 -10.62 -0.61 -5.06
N ASP A 507 -11.73 -1.27 -4.79
CA ASP A 507 -12.57 -1.85 -5.83
C ASP A 507 -13.49 -0.75 -6.41
N LEU A 508 -13.30 -0.45 -7.69
CA LEU A 508 -14.08 0.57 -8.39
C LEU A 508 -15.22 -0.03 -9.23
N SER A 509 -15.41 -1.36 -9.20
CA SER A 509 -16.47 -2.04 -9.94
C SER A 509 -17.88 -1.69 -9.43
N THR A 510 -17.99 -1.38 -8.14
CA THR A 510 -19.24 -1.03 -7.47
C THR A 510 -19.57 0.47 -7.56
N VAL A 511 -18.64 1.27 -8.08
CA VAL A 511 -18.79 2.73 -8.16
C VAL A 511 -19.72 3.12 -9.29
N THR A 512 -20.58 4.11 -9.01
CA THR A 512 -21.47 4.74 -10.00
C THR A 512 -21.28 6.25 -9.99
N ILE A 513 -21.64 6.93 -11.08
CA ILE A 513 -21.56 8.39 -11.19
C ILE A 513 -22.93 8.95 -11.55
N ASP A 514 -23.45 9.84 -10.70
CA ASP A 514 -24.66 10.61 -11.01
C ASP A 514 -24.42 11.51 -12.21
N ALA A 515 -25.36 11.55 -13.17
CA ALA A 515 -25.32 12.45 -14.32
C ALA A 515 -25.31 13.92 -13.85
N GLU A 516 -24.65 14.78 -14.64
CA GLU A 516 -24.62 16.24 -14.39
C GLU A 516 -26.02 16.90 -14.48
#